data_8ae3a4740b78a361f19c0404d640dc86
#
_entry.id   8ae3a4740b78a361f19c0404d640dc86
#
_cell.length_a   1.000
_cell.length_b   1.000
_cell.length_c   1.000
_cell.angle_alpha   90.00
_cell.angle_beta   90.00
_cell.angle_gamma   90.00
#
_symmetry.space_group_name_H-M   'P 1'
#
loop_
_entity.id
_entity.type
_entity.pdbx_description
1 polymer ?
#
loop_
_entity_poly.entity_id
_entity_poly.type
_entity_poly.pdbx_seq_one_letter_code
_entity_poly.pdbx_strand_id
1 'polypeptide(L)' 'MKITVRIKDIYGCRTVYPVCSAAQTFANIAGTKTLPLWVITAIKNLGYTVEVEQEPVTL' A
#
# COMPACT_ATOMS: atom_id res chain seq x y z
N MET A 1 1.90 -10.92 10.72
CA MET A 1 0.97 -9.81 10.47
C MET A 1 1.04 -9.40 9.02
N LYS A 2 -0.08 -8.99 8.48
CA LYS A 2 -0.13 -8.62 7.07
C LYS A 2 -0.91 -7.32 6.88
N ILE A 3 -0.57 -6.60 5.83
CA ILE A 3 -1.31 -5.42 5.41
C ILE A 3 -1.80 -5.63 3.98
N THR A 4 -2.88 -4.97 3.65
CA THR A 4 -3.46 -5.03 2.32
C THR A 4 -3.32 -3.66 1.66
N VAL A 5 -2.86 -3.64 0.44
CA VAL A 5 -2.69 -2.42 -0.34
C VAL A 5 -3.35 -2.59 -1.70
N ARG A 6 -3.59 -1.47 -2.36
CA ARG A 6 -4.15 -1.46 -3.71
C ARG A 6 -3.22 -0.67 -4.60
N ILE A 7 -2.92 -1.22 -5.77
CA ILE A 7 -2.06 -0.56 -6.73
C ILE A 7 -2.93 0.02 -7.83
N LYS A 8 -2.73 1.32 -8.11
CA LYS A 8 -3.40 2.00 -9.21
C LYS A 8 -2.37 2.68 -10.08
N ASP A 9 -2.57 2.60 -11.39
CA ASP A 9 -1.75 3.34 -12.34
C ASP A 9 -2.45 4.65 -12.66
N ILE A 10 -1.80 5.75 -12.34
CA ILE A 10 -2.31 7.09 -12.60
C ILE A 10 -1.30 7.78 -13.48
N TYR A 11 -1.71 8.09 -14.72
CA TYR A 11 -0.85 8.76 -15.71
C TYR A 11 0.50 8.06 -15.89
N GLY A 12 0.47 6.73 -15.92
CA GLY A 12 1.68 5.94 -16.08
C GLY A 12 2.50 5.78 -14.81
N CYS A 13 2.08 6.37 -13.71
CA CYS A 13 2.75 6.22 -12.43
C CYS A 13 2.01 5.21 -11.57
N ARG A 14 2.75 4.23 -11.07
CA ARG A 14 2.17 3.23 -10.19
C ARG A 14 2.10 3.79 -8.77
N THR A 15 0.88 3.83 -8.21
CA THR A 15 0.65 4.36 -6.88
C THR A 15 0.06 3.27 -6.00
N VAL A 16 0.60 3.12 -4.80
CA VAL A 16 0.14 2.12 -3.84
C VAL A 16 -0.69 2.80 -2.78
N TYR A 17 -1.95 2.39 -2.65
CA TYR A 17 -2.87 2.95 -1.67
C TYR A 17 -3.08 1.98 -0.51
N PRO A 18 -3.16 2.49 0.73
CA PRO A 18 -3.49 1.64 1.87
C PRO A 18 -4.97 1.24 1.82
N VAL A 19 -5.26 -0.02 2.07
CA VAL A 19 -6.63 -0.54 2.10
C VAL A 19 -7.07 -0.84 3.51
N CYS A 20 -6.23 -1.52 4.30
CA CYS A 20 -6.59 -1.86 5.66
C CYS A 20 -6.12 -0.81 6.66
N SER A 21 -6.64 -0.90 7.89
CA SER A 21 -6.31 0.06 8.94
C SER A 21 -4.82 0.12 9.22
N ALA A 22 -4.15 -1.03 9.26
CA ALA A 22 -2.72 -1.08 9.51
C ALA A 22 -1.94 -0.37 8.41
N ALA A 23 -2.30 -0.61 7.16
CA ALA A 23 -1.65 0.06 6.03
C ALA A 23 -1.86 1.57 6.10
N GLN A 24 -3.07 1.99 6.47
CA GLN A 24 -3.37 3.41 6.61
C GLN A 24 -2.57 4.04 7.74
N THR A 25 -2.38 3.33 8.83
CA THR A 25 -1.54 3.78 9.94
C THR A 25 -0.11 4.00 9.48
N PHE A 26 0.44 3.08 8.69
CA PHE A 26 1.79 3.25 8.16
C PHE A 26 1.89 4.47 7.24
N ALA A 27 0.88 4.71 6.42
CA ALA A 27 0.85 5.90 5.57
C ALA A 27 0.82 7.17 6.41
N ASN A 28 0.05 7.18 7.49
CA ASN A 28 -0.02 8.32 8.39
C ASN A 28 1.31 8.57 9.09
N ILE A 29 2.01 7.53 9.51
CA ILE A 29 3.33 7.65 10.13
C ILE A 29 4.32 8.25 9.15
N ALA A 30 4.25 7.83 7.89
CA ALA A 30 5.12 8.36 6.85
C ALA A 30 4.73 9.79 6.43
N GLY A 31 3.56 10.26 6.84
CA GLY A 31 3.09 11.58 6.47
C GLY A 31 2.62 11.67 5.02
N THR A 32 2.22 10.55 4.46
CA THR A 32 1.79 10.48 3.05
C THR A 32 0.39 9.89 2.95
N LYS A 33 -0.28 10.16 1.84
CA LYS A 33 -1.59 9.57 1.57
C LYS A 33 -1.48 8.21 0.91
N THR A 34 -0.32 7.91 0.35
CA THR A 34 -0.04 6.65 -0.33
C THR A 34 1.17 5.99 0.31
N LEU A 35 1.46 4.77 -0.11
CA LEU A 35 2.61 4.03 0.43
C LEU A 35 3.73 4.04 -0.61
N PRO A 36 4.72 4.93 -0.49
CA PRO A 36 5.87 4.89 -1.38
C PRO A 36 6.70 3.63 -1.16
N LEU A 37 7.53 3.30 -2.12
CA LEU A 37 8.30 2.07 -2.10
C LEU A 37 9.16 1.94 -0.84
N TRP A 38 9.75 3.03 -0.37
CA TRP A 38 10.60 2.99 0.82
C TRP A 38 9.81 2.62 2.08
N VAL A 39 8.54 3.03 2.15
CA VAL A 39 7.66 2.66 3.26
C VAL A 39 7.34 1.18 3.19
N ILE A 40 7.02 0.68 1.99
CA ILE A 40 6.71 -0.75 1.80
C ILE A 40 7.92 -1.61 2.19
N THR A 41 9.12 -1.20 1.80
CA THR A 41 10.34 -1.90 2.16
C THR A 41 10.52 -1.92 3.69
N ALA A 42 10.28 -0.79 4.35
CA ALA A 42 10.37 -0.71 5.80
C ALA A 42 9.35 -1.63 6.48
N ILE A 43 8.12 -1.69 5.95
CA ILE A 43 7.08 -2.56 6.48
C ILE A 43 7.49 -4.03 6.37
N LYS A 44 8.05 -4.42 5.24
CA LYS A 44 8.52 -5.80 5.05
C LYS A 44 9.66 -6.13 6.01
N ASN A 45 10.55 -5.17 6.25
CA ASN A 45 11.65 -5.36 7.19
C ASN A 45 11.17 -5.55 8.63
N LEU A 46 9.99 -5.02 8.95
CA LEU A 46 9.37 -5.23 10.26
C LEU A 46 8.75 -6.61 10.40
N GLY A 47 8.72 -7.40 9.35
CA GLY A 47 8.15 -8.74 9.39
C GLY A 47 6.72 -8.82 8.92
N TYR A 48 6.19 -7.78 8.30
CA TYR A 48 4.84 -7.77 7.76
C TYR A 48 4.82 -8.34 6.35
N THR A 49 3.70 -8.96 6.00
CA THR A 49 3.45 -9.40 4.63
C THR A 49 2.58 -8.36 3.95
N VAL A 50 2.97 -7.94 2.77
CA VAL A 50 2.19 -6.98 1.99
C VAL A 50 1.39 -7.75 0.94
N GLU A 51 0.06 -7.64 1.02
CA GLU A 51 -0.83 -8.25 0.04
C GLU A 51 -1.39 -7.16 -0.86
N VAL A 52 -1.48 -7.46 -2.14
CA VAL A 52 -2.03 -6.52 -3.12
C VAL A 52 -3.46 -6.95 -3.45
N GLU A 53 -4.42 -6.05 -3.19
CA GLU A 53 -5.80 -6.27 -3.57
C GLU A 53 -6.02 -5.68 -4.95
N GLN A 54 -6.41 -6.52 -5.90
CA GLN A 54 -6.74 -6.05 -7.24
C GLN A 54 -8.24 -5.83 -7.33
N GLU A 55 -8.61 -4.65 -7.82
CA GLU A 55 -10.00 -4.41 -8.13
C GLU A 55 -10.42 -5.28 -9.30
N PRO A 56 -11.53 -6.02 -9.18
CA PRO A 56 -12.06 -6.70 -10.34
C PRO A 56 -12.51 -5.64 -11.35
N VAL A 57 -12.01 -5.78 -12.56
CA VAL A 57 -12.42 -4.87 -13.62
C VAL A 57 -13.80 -5.29 -14.07
N THR A 58 -14.79 -4.53 -13.65
CA THR A 58 -16.15 -4.73 -14.10
C THR A 58 -16.40 -3.79 -15.27
N LEU A 59 -16.67 -4.38 -16.38
CA LEU A 59 -17.09 -3.61 -17.54
C LEU A 59 -18.60 -3.53 -17.59
#